data_11273d4ce88d626ec516070d0eb6a5b5
#
_entry.id   11273d4ce88d626ec516070d0eb6a5b5
#
_cell.length_a   1.000
_cell.length_b   1.000
_cell.length_c   1.000
_cell.angle_alpha   90.00
_cell.angle_beta   90.00
_cell.angle_gamma   90.00
#
_symmetry.space_group_name_H-M   'P 1'
#
loop_
_entity.id
_entity.type
_entity.pdbx_description
1 polymer ?
#
loop_
_entity_poly.entity_id
_entity_poly.type
_entity_poly.pdbx_seq_one_letter_code
_entity_poly.pdbx_strand_id
1 'polypeptide(L)'
;FAAIVIYPQNIVYELAQNETVRHFLSGKWLELFVEHQVQQILNHYREEQGAEVSVCSNVILSEAASVGSTHELDVVFSINGKFFWVEAKSSSRSIDYGKYASLCEKLKVTSDRLLLVNSDLSVEECEGVSYFWNYRVANCATITQELESMIAKQIEITAALSTD
;
A
#
# COMPACT_ATOMS: atom_id res chain seq x y z
N PHE A 1 -7.17 17.33 -24.28
CA PHE A 1 -8.37 17.68 -23.53
C PHE A 1 -9.20 16.40 -23.38
N ALA A 2 -9.54 16.02 -22.16
CA ALA A 2 -10.53 14.97 -21.92
C ALA A 2 -11.90 15.61 -22.01
N ALA A 3 -12.79 15.10 -22.87
CA ALA A 3 -14.18 15.51 -22.89
C ALA A 3 -14.97 14.61 -21.93
N ILE A 4 -15.68 15.21 -21.01
CA ILE A 4 -16.64 14.51 -20.16
C ILE A 4 -18.02 14.76 -20.76
N VAL A 5 -18.67 13.70 -21.24
CA VAL A 5 -20.05 13.77 -21.73
C VAL A 5 -20.94 13.10 -20.71
N ILE A 6 -21.84 13.87 -20.09
CA ILE A 6 -22.79 13.38 -19.09
C ILE A 6 -24.09 13.03 -19.80
N TYR A 7 -24.46 11.77 -19.81
CA TYR A 7 -25.79 11.29 -20.22
C TYR A 7 -26.66 11.06 -18.99
N PRO A 8 -28.00 11.19 -19.08
CA PRO A 8 -28.90 11.05 -17.92
C PRO A 8 -28.78 9.73 -17.13
N GLN A 9 -28.17 8.71 -17.72
CA GLN A 9 -28.01 7.39 -17.10
C GLN A 9 -26.58 6.84 -17.10
N ASN A 10 -25.64 7.47 -17.80
CA ASN A 10 -24.25 7.02 -17.85
C ASN A 10 -23.29 8.21 -17.98
N ILE A 11 -22.18 8.15 -17.27
CA ILE A 11 -21.08 9.07 -17.48
C ILE A 11 -20.11 8.41 -18.44
N VAL A 12 -19.98 8.95 -19.64
CA VAL A 12 -19.01 8.45 -20.63
C VAL A 12 -17.81 9.38 -20.65
N TYR A 13 -16.64 8.82 -20.41
CA TYR A 13 -15.37 9.52 -20.49
C TYR A 13 -14.72 9.23 -21.84
N GLU A 14 -14.52 10.24 -22.66
CA GLU A 14 -13.58 10.13 -23.77
C GLU A 14 -12.20 10.54 -23.28
N LEU A 15 -11.40 9.53 -22.97
CA LEU A 15 -10.01 9.74 -22.58
C LEU A 15 -9.22 10.11 -23.83
N ALA A 16 -8.49 11.23 -23.77
CA ALA A 16 -7.46 11.52 -24.75
C ALA A 16 -6.57 10.26 -24.90
N GLN A 17 -6.16 9.95 -26.13
CA GLN A 17 -5.25 8.85 -26.43
C GLN A 17 -3.83 9.16 -25.91
N ASN A 18 -3.73 9.47 -24.63
CA ASN A 18 -2.50 9.78 -23.95
C ASN A 18 -2.17 8.65 -23.00
N GLU A 19 -1.08 7.96 -23.25
CA GLU A 19 -0.62 6.81 -22.46
C GLU A 19 -0.44 7.17 -20.99
N THR A 20 0.05 8.36 -20.68
CA THR A 20 0.20 8.87 -19.31
C THR A 20 -1.14 8.96 -18.57
N VAL A 21 -2.19 9.44 -19.25
CA VAL A 21 -3.54 9.53 -18.66
C VAL A 21 -4.10 8.14 -18.42
N ARG A 22 -3.92 7.22 -19.37
CA ARG A 22 -4.37 5.82 -19.20
C ARG A 22 -3.65 5.15 -18.03
N HIS A 23 -2.34 5.30 -17.95
CA HIS A 23 -1.53 4.75 -16.87
C HIS A 23 -1.95 5.32 -15.52
N PHE A 24 -2.16 6.65 -15.43
CA PHE A 24 -2.67 7.28 -14.21
C PHE A 24 -4.01 6.68 -13.78
N LEU A 25 -4.97 6.58 -14.69
CA LEU A 25 -6.32 6.08 -14.38
C LEU A 25 -6.37 4.56 -14.15
N SER A 26 -5.40 3.80 -14.66
CA SER A 26 -5.35 2.34 -14.45
C SER A 26 -4.83 1.93 -13.06
N GLY A 27 -4.31 2.85 -12.26
CA GLY A 27 -3.86 2.51 -10.91
C GLY A 27 -2.86 3.49 -10.29
N LYS A 28 -2.09 4.24 -11.11
CA LYS A 28 -1.05 5.15 -10.58
C LYS A 28 -1.58 6.21 -9.62
N TRP A 29 -2.81 6.67 -9.80
CA TRP A 29 -3.47 7.58 -8.87
C TRP A 29 -3.58 7.00 -7.45
N LEU A 30 -3.83 5.68 -7.33
CA LEU A 30 -3.97 5.02 -6.04
C LEU A 30 -2.60 4.90 -5.34
N GLU A 31 -1.55 4.57 -6.08
CA GLU A 31 -0.19 4.55 -5.55
C GLU A 31 0.22 5.92 -4.99
N LEU A 32 -0.04 7.01 -5.74
CA LEU A 32 0.22 8.37 -5.29
C LEU A 32 -0.63 8.75 -4.07
N PHE A 33 -1.88 8.33 -4.02
CA PHE A 33 -2.75 8.53 -2.87
C PHE A 33 -2.19 7.80 -1.63
N VAL A 34 -1.80 6.54 -1.77
CA VAL A 34 -1.20 5.73 -0.70
C VAL A 34 0.11 6.36 -0.22
N GLU A 35 0.99 6.74 -1.13
CA GLU A 35 2.25 7.43 -0.79
C GLU A 35 1.98 8.69 0.03
N HIS A 36 1.02 9.51 -0.39
CA HIS A 36 0.64 10.72 0.34
C HIS A 36 0.13 10.41 1.76
N GLN A 37 -0.72 9.40 1.94
CA GLN A 37 -1.21 8.98 3.26
C GLN A 37 -0.06 8.51 4.17
N VAL A 38 0.85 7.71 3.63
CA VAL A 38 2.05 7.26 4.36
C VAL A 38 2.90 8.45 4.77
N GLN A 39 3.18 9.39 3.86
CA GLN A 39 3.99 10.57 4.16
C GLN A 39 3.36 11.45 5.25
N GLN A 40 2.05 11.65 5.25
CA GLN A 40 1.35 12.42 6.28
C GLN A 40 1.53 11.77 7.66
N ILE A 41 1.33 10.46 7.77
CA ILE A 41 1.49 9.72 9.02
C ILE A 41 2.96 9.76 9.48
N LEU A 42 3.91 9.54 8.59
CA LEU A 42 5.34 9.57 8.94
C LEU A 42 5.79 10.95 9.42
N ASN A 43 5.28 12.03 8.82
CA ASN A 43 5.57 13.39 9.29
C ASN A 43 5.04 13.61 10.70
N HIS A 44 3.83 13.15 11.01
CA HIS A 44 3.28 13.20 12.37
C HIS A 44 4.20 12.48 13.38
N TYR A 45 4.62 11.23 13.08
CA TYR A 45 5.53 10.48 13.95
C TYR A 45 6.89 11.16 14.12
N ARG A 46 7.43 11.77 13.06
CA ARG A 46 8.68 12.53 13.12
C ARG A 46 8.56 13.77 14.00
N GLU A 47 7.50 14.56 13.81
CA GLU A 47 7.30 15.85 14.47
C GLU A 47 6.89 15.70 15.94
N GLU A 48 5.95 14.79 16.22
CA GLU A 48 5.36 14.64 17.55
C GLU A 48 6.17 13.69 18.47
N GLN A 49 6.82 12.69 17.88
CA GLN A 49 7.48 11.62 18.64
C GLN A 49 9.01 11.57 18.41
N GLY A 50 9.56 12.42 17.54
CA GLY A 50 10.97 12.40 17.20
C GLY A 50 11.44 11.11 16.52
N ALA A 51 10.53 10.38 15.88
CA ALA A 51 10.85 9.10 15.26
C ALA A 51 11.76 9.28 14.04
N GLU A 52 12.72 8.38 13.86
CA GLU A 52 13.49 8.28 12.63
C GLU A 52 12.62 7.60 11.57
N VAL A 53 12.32 8.30 10.47
CA VAL A 53 11.44 7.81 9.43
C VAL A 53 12.07 7.96 8.05
N SER A 54 11.82 6.99 7.18
CA SER A 54 12.15 7.06 5.75
C SER A 54 11.03 6.45 4.92
N VAL A 55 10.89 6.91 3.67
CA VAL A 55 9.91 6.40 2.70
C VAL A 55 10.52 6.38 1.31
N CYS A 56 10.21 5.33 0.56
CA CYS A 56 10.53 5.16 -0.85
C CYS A 56 9.32 4.58 -1.59
N SER A 57 9.11 5.02 -2.82
CA SER A 57 8.06 4.50 -3.70
C SER A 57 8.66 3.85 -4.93
N ASN A 58 7.91 2.93 -5.56
CA ASN A 58 8.29 2.20 -6.77
C ASN A 58 9.66 1.50 -6.64
N VAL A 59 9.85 0.79 -5.53
CA VAL A 59 11.13 0.08 -5.26
C VAL A 59 11.18 -1.20 -6.06
N ILE A 60 12.16 -1.31 -6.94
CA ILE A 60 12.36 -2.50 -7.77
C ILE A 60 13.29 -3.48 -7.05
N LEU A 61 12.78 -4.68 -6.79
CA LEU A 61 13.56 -5.80 -6.29
C LEU A 61 14.03 -6.64 -7.47
N SER A 62 15.34 -6.84 -7.59
CA SER A 62 15.93 -7.75 -8.57
C SER A 62 16.66 -8.90 -7.86
N GLU A 63 16.38 -10.13 -8.25
CA GLU A 63 17.15 -11.28 -7.77
C GLU A 63 18.46 -11.38 -8.56
N ALA A 64 19.58 -11.32 -7.86
CA ALA A 64 20.92 -11.37 -8.48
C ALA A 64 21.20 -12.68 -9.24
N ALA A 65 20.44 -13.75 -9.00
CA ALA A 65 20.63 -15.07 -9.57
C ALA A 65 19.60 -15.46 -10.65
N SER A 66 18.53 -14.70 -10.84
CA SER A 66 17.49 -15.01 -11.82
C SER A 66 17.36 -13.89 -12.86
N VAL A 67 17.74 -14.20 -14.10
CA VAL A 67 17.50 -13.30 -15.23
C VAL A 67 15.97 -13.20 -15.43
N GLY A 68 15.39 -12.07 -15.03
CA GLY A 68 14.05 -11.68 -15.45
C GLY A 68 12.93 -11.62 -14.41
N SER A 69 13.14 -11.96 -13.13
CA SER A 69 12.10 -11.71 -12.12
C SER A 69 12.39 -10.41 -11.37
N THR A 70 11.69 -9.35 -11.75
CA THR A 70 11.65 -8.10 -10.99
C THR A 70 10.31 -7.98 -10.29
N HIS A 71 10.34 -7.57 -9.03
CA HIS A 71 9.14 -7.22 -8.28
C HIS A 71 9.20 -5.74 -7.94
N GLU A 72 8.13 -5.03 -8.21
CA GLU A 72 7.95 -3.65 -7.77
C GLU A 72 7.17 -3.66 -6.46
N LEU A 73 7.63 -2.88 -5.48
CA LEU A 73 6.94 -2.57 -4.25
C LEU A 73 6.44 -1.13 -4.36
N ASP A 74 5.15 -0.91 -4.22
CA ASP A 74 4.53 0.39 -4.50
C ASP A 74 5.01 1.45 -3.50
N VAL A 75 4.90 1.21 -2.19
CA VAL A 75 5.41 2.09 -1.14
C VAL A 75 6.07 1.28 -0.04
N VAL A 76 7.30 1.61 0.30
CA VAL A 76 8.01 1.05 1.45
C VAL A 76 8.44 2.17 2.38
N PHE A 77 8.39 1.93 3.69
CA PHE A 77 8.83 2.91 4.66
C PHE A 77 9.45 2.24 5.88
N SER A 78 10.17 3.02 6.67
CA SER A 78 10.67 2.58 7.97
C SER A 78 10.36 3.61 9.06
N ILE A 79 10.15 3.09 10.27
CA ILE A 79 10.06 3.88 11.51
C ILE A 79 10.98 3.23 12.54
N ASN A 80 11.95 3.99 13.04
CA ASN A 80 12.94 3.54 14.02
C ASN A 80 13.59 2.19 13.59
N GLY A 81 13.99 2.12 12.31
CA GLY A 81 14.64 0.94 11.72
C GLY A 81 13.72 -0.23 11.40
N LYS A 82 12.41 -0.15 11.68
CA LYS A 82 11.44 -1.19 11.30
C LYS A 82 10.88 -0.93 9.91
N PHE A 83 10.97 -1.92 9.06
CA PHE A 83 10.50 -1.87 7.68
C PHE A 83 9.03 -2.24 7.57
N PHE A 84 8.30 -1.51 6.74
CA PHE A 84 6.90 -1.71 6.39
C PHE A 84 6.73 -1.62 4.88
N TRP A 85 5.71 -2.30 4.38
CA TRP A 85 5.38 -2.31 2.97
C TRP A 85 3.87 -2.09 2.76
N VAL A 86 3.52 -1.20 1.82
CA VAL A 86 2.15 -0.96 1.38
C VAL A 86 2.07 -1.23 -0.12
N GLU A 87 1.14 -2.06 -0.49
CA GLU A 87 0.84 -2.40 -1.88
C GLU A 87 -0.53 -1.86 -2.27
N ALA A 88 -0.64 -1.22 -3.41
CA ALA A 88 -1.85 -0.58 -3.93
C ALA A 88 -2.42 -1.32 -5.14
N LYS A 89 -3.69 -1.67 -5.10
CA LYS A 89 -4.38 -2.35 -6.22
C LYS A 89 -5.72 -1.69 -6.49
N SER A 90 -5.89 -1.17 -7.69
CA SER A 90 -7.15 -0.54 -8.12
C SER A 90 -8.26 -1.54 -8.47
N SER A 91 -7.95 -2.85 -8.51
CA SER A 91 -8.92 -3.91 -8.77
C SER A 91 -8.69 -5.12 -7.85
N SER A 92 -9.76 -5.63 -7.27
CA SER A 92 -9.75 -6.84 -6.45
C SER A 92 -9.33 -8.08 -7.24
N ARG A 93 -9.56 -8.09 -8.57
CA ARG A 93 -9.19 -9.20 -9.47
C ARG A 93 -7.69 -9.32 -9.71
N SER A 94 -6.91 -8.30 -9.43
CA SER A 94 -5.46 -8.25 -9.65
C SER A 94 -4.62 -8.65 -8.45
N ILE A 95 -5.25 -9.08 -7.34
CA ILE A 95 -4.53 -9.44 -6.12
C ILE A 95 -4.09 -10.90 -6.18
N ASP A 96 -2.79 -11.13 -6.17
CA ASP A 96 -2.16 -12.45 -6.03
C ASP A 96 -1.59 -12.60 -4.61
N TYR A 97 -2.39 -13.15 -3.71
CA TYR A 97 -2.02 -13.33 -2.30
C TYR A 97 -0.84 -14.27 -2.10
N GLY A 98 -0.67 -15.27 -2.98
CA GLY A 98 0.47 -16.19 -2.94
C GLY A 98 1.79 -15.49 -3.25
N LYS A 99 1.78 -14.53 -4.19
CA LYS A 99 2.93 -13.67 -4.48
C LYS A 99 3.37 -12.89 -3.25
N TYR A 100 2.43 -12.29 -2.51
CA TYR A 100 2.75 -11.50 -1.32
C TYR A 100 3.32 -12.34 -0.19
N ALA A 101 2.81 -13.56 0.02
CA ALA A 101 3.37 -14.49 1.00
C ALA A 101 4.84 -14.81 0.69
N SER A 102 5.16 -15.13 -0.57
CA SER A 102 6.53 -15.39 -1.02
C SER A 102 7.45 -14.17 -0.86
N LEU A 103 6.96 -12.96 -1.16
CA LEU A 103 7.73 -11.74 -0.99
C LEU A 103 7.97 -11.39 0.48
N CYS A 104 6.97 -11.56 1.35
CA CYS A 104 7.14 -11.38 2.78
C CYS A 104 8.23 -12.29 3.35
N GLU A 105 8.25 -13.57 2.94
CA GLU A 105 9.29 -14.52 3.34
C GLU A 105 10.68 -14.08 2.88
N LYS A 106 10.82 -13.70 1.60
CA LYS A 106 12.09 -13.23 1.02
C LYS A 106 12.60 -11.96 1.69
N LEU A 107 11.72 -11.01 1.98
CA LEU A 107 12.06 -9.74 2.62
C LEU A 107 12.17 -9.84 4.15
N LYS A 108 11.85 -10.99 4.74
CA LYS A 108 11.75 -11.21 6.19
C LYS A 108 10.81 -10.20 6.86
N VAL A 109 9.73 -9.88 6.18
CA VAL A 109 8.66 -9.02 6.66
C VAL A 109 7.49 -9.89 7.09
N THR A 110 7.02 -9.68 8.30
CA THR A 110 5.83 -10.38 8.79
C THR A 110 4.56 -9.79 8.17
N SER A 111 3.51 -10.60 8.00
CA SER A 111 2.26 -10.18 7.35
C SER A 111 1.58 -8.99 8.05
N ASP A 112 1.86 -8.76 9.33
CA ASP A 112 1.37 -7.63 10.11
C ASP A 112 2.11 -6.30 9.84
N ARG A 113 3.14 -6.31 9.00
CA ARG A 113 3.85 -5.13 8.47
C ARG A 113 3.65 -4.92 6.96
N LEU A 114 2.74 -5.70 6.36
CA LEU A 114 2.24 -5.51 5.00
C LEU A 114 0.80 -5.01 5.07
N LEU A 115 0.51 -3.92 4.36
CA LEU A 115 -0.84 -3.42 4.14
C LEU A 115 -1.17 -3.48 2.64
N LEU A 116 -2.26 -4.18 2.30
CA LEU A 116 -2.81 -4.19 0.96
C LEU A 116 -3.92 -3.14 0.88
N VAL A 117 -3.77 -2.15 0.01
CA VAL A 117 -4.78 -1.12 -0.22
C VAL A 117 -5.50 -1.41 -1.52
N ASN A 118 -6.82 -1.60 -1.45
CA ASN A 118 -7.64 -1.88 -2.62
C ASN A 118 -8.80 -0.89 -2.74
N SER A 119 -8.87 -0.15 -3.85
CA SER A 119 -9.93 0.87 -4.05
C SER A 119 -11.28 0.32 -4.47
N ASP A 120 -11.35 -0.98 -4.82
CA ASP A 120 -12.54 -1.66 -5.37
C ASP A 120 -13.32 -2.43 -4.28
N LEU A 121 -12.74 -2.58 -3.08
CA LEU A 121 -13.37 -3.29 -1.97
C LEU A 121 -14.12 -2.33 -1.03
N SER A 122 -15.28 -2.79 -0.54
CA SER A 122 -15.96 -2.17 0.60
C SER A 122 -15.21 -2.43 1.91
N VAL A 123 -15.61 -1.78 2.99
CA VAL A 123 -15.01 -2.00 4.32
C VAL A 123 -15.21 -3.45 4.76
N GLU A 124 -16.43 -3.97 4.61
CA GLU A 124 -16.78 -5.33 4.98
C GLU A 124 -16.00 -6.39 4.17
N GLU A 125 -15.79 -6.11 2.89
CA GLU A 125 -14.97 -6.98 2.03
C GLU A 125 -13.49 -6.94 2.45
N CYS A 126 -12.95 -5.77 2.82
CA CYS A 126 -11.60 -5.66 3.37
C CYS A 126 -11.43 -6.50 4.64
N GLU A 127 -12.39 -6.45 5.56
CA GLU A 127 -12.40 -7.26 6.79
C GLU A 127 -12.43 -8.76 6.47
N GLY A 128 -13.30 -9.19 5.54
CA GLY A 128 -13.39 -10.57 5.10
C GLY A 128 -12.10 -11.09 4.48
N VAL A 129 -11.47 -10.30 3.62
CA VAL A 129 -10.20 -10.64 2.98
C VAL A 129 -9.07 -10.68 4.01
N SER A 130 -9.03 -9.73 4.94
CA SER A 130 -8.05 -9.69 6.04
C SER A 130 -8.12 -10.95 6.90
N TYR A 131 -9.33 -11.37 7.26
CA TYR A 131 -9.55 -12.58 8.06
C TYR A 131 -9.10 -13.86 7.31
N PHE A 132 -9.47 -13.97 6.04
CA PHE A 132 -9.20 -15.19 5.27
C PHE A 132 -7.72 -15.39 4.95
N TRP A 133 -7.03 -14.31 4.58
CA TRP A 133 -5.63 -14.36 4.12
C TRP A 133 -4.60 -14.00 5.19
N ASN A 134 -5.06 -13.58 6.36
CA ASN A 134 -4.19 -13.11 7.44
C ASN A 134 -3.24 -11.98 7.01
N TYR A 135 -3.74 -11.07 6.18
CA TYR A 135 -3.09 -9.82 5.80
C TYR A 135 -3.90 -8.63 6.31
N ARG A 136 -3.26 -7.48 6.49
CA ARG A 136 -4.00 -6.24 6.65
C ARG A 136 -4.48 -5.76 5.30
N VAL A 137 -5.77 -5.46 5.18
CA VAL A 137 -6.38 -4.96 3.97
C VAL A 137 -7.18 -3.71 4.29
N ALA A 138 -6.99 -2.66 3.50
CA ALA A 138 -7.72 -1.40 3.61
C ALA A 138 -8.28 -0.97 2.26
N ASN A 139 -9.24 -0.08 2.29
CA ASN A 139 -9.64 0.71 1.13
C ASN A 139 -9.26 2.20 1.33
N CYS A 140 -9.65 3.07 0.40
CA CYS A 140 -9.32 4.50 0.49
C CYS A 140 -9.93 5.20 1.72
N ALA A 141 -10.98 4.65 2.32
CA ALA A 141 -11.62 5.23 3.51
C ALA A 141 -10.95 4.79 4.82
N THR A 142 -10.35 3.60 4.85
CA THR A 142 -9.80 3.00 6.08
C THR A 142 -8.27 2.99 6.14
N ILE A 143 -7.57 3.37 5.07
CA ILE A 143 -6.11 3.30 4.97
C ILE A 143 -5.39 4.00 6.12
N THR A 144 -5.81 5.21 6.51
CA THR A 144 -5.18 5.98 7.59
C THR A 144 -5.24 5.22 8.91
N GLN A 145 -6.43 4.74 9.27
CA GLN A 145 -6.66 3.96 10.49
C GLN A 145 -5.83 2.67 10.51
N GLU A 146 -5.78 1.95 9.38
CA GLU A 146 -5.01 0.71 9.28
C GLU A 146 -3.50 0.94 9.35
N LEU A 147 -2.98 2.01 8.75
CA LEU A 147 -1.58 2.40 8.86
C LEU A 147 -1.21 2.74 10.31
N GLU A 148 -2.00 3.57 10.98
CA GLU A 148 -1.76 3.94 12.38
C GLU A 148 -1.78 2.70 13.29
N SER A 149 -2.78 1.84 13.13
CA SER A 149 -2.88 0.58 13.89
C SER A 149 -1.69 -0.36 13.63
N MET A 150 -1.24 -0.46 12.37
CA MET A 150 -0.09 -1.27 11.99
C MET A 150 1.20 -0.77 12.65
N ILE A 151 1.42 0.54 12.65
CA ILE A 151 2.61 1.18 13.21
C ILE A 151 2.59 1.08 14.74
N ALA A 152 1.47 1.46 15.40
CA ALA A 152 1.33 1.44 16.85
C ALA A 152 1.63 0.05 17.43
N LYS A 153 1.06 -1.00 16.85
CA LYS A 153 1.32 -2.39 17.27
C LYS A 153 2.81 -2.74 17.25
N GLN A 154 3.56 -2.27 16.25
CA GLN A 154 4.99 -2.56 16.15
C GLN A 154 5.86 -1.74 17.11
N ILE A 155 5.43 -0.52 17.45
CA ILE A 155 6.10 0.31 18.45
C ILE A 155 5.91 -0.28 19.85
N GLU A 156 4.69 -0.71 20.20
CA GLU A 156 4.37 -1.36 21.49
C GLU A 156 5.20 -2.64 21.72
N ILE A 157 5.30 -3.49 20.71
CA ILE A 157 6.13 -4.72 20.77
C ILE A 157 7.59 -4.38 21.09
N THR A 158 8.12 -3.29 20.54
CA THR A 158 9.52 -2.88 20.77
C THR A 158 9.71 -2.37 22.19
N ALA A 159 8.80 -1.55 22.70
CA ALA A 159 8.85 -1.04 24.06
C ALA A 159 8.83 -2.19 25.08
N ALA A 160 7.99 -3.20 24.86
CA ALA A 160 7.91 -4.38 25.72
C ALA A 160 9.21 -5.20 25.75
N LEU A 161 9.87 -5.36 24.59
CA LEU A 161 11.15 -6.09 24.47
C LEU A 161 12.36 -5.35 25.01
N SER A 162 12.25 -4.03 25.23
CA SER A 162 13.37 -3.18 25.74
C SER A 162 13.36 -3.09 27.27
N THR A 163 12.36 -3.65 27.94
CA THR A 163 12.20 -3.60 29.39
C THR A 163 12.60 -4.90 30.11
N ASP A 164 13.00 -5.91 29.36
CA ASP A 164 13.56 -7.20 29.85
C ASP A 164 15.08 -7.22 29.65
#